data_0a99ee32335436e230a6089294db6157
#
_entry.id   0a99ee32335436e230a6089294db6157
#
_cell.length_a   1.000
_cell.length_b   1.000
_cell.length_c   1.000
_cell.angle_alpha   90.00
_cell.angle_beta   90.00
_cell.angle_gamma   90.00
#
_symmetry.space_group_name_H-M   'P 1'
#
loop_
_entity.id
_entity.type
_entity.pdbx_description
1 polymer ?
#
loop_
_entity_poly.entity_id
_entity_poly.type
_entity_poly.pdbx_seq_one_letter_code
_entity_poly.pdbx_strand_id
1 'polypeptide(L)'
;TITLETPLEDAARIMADNKIGGLPVVDDSGAVVGIITETDVFKTFIEMLGARKPGVRVTTLVTDRKGQLAKITGDIAAAGGNIVALIELPGTDPSNYEVMFKVIDVPKDQLVKILEPHVIRVTDVREQ
;
A
#
# COMPACT_ATOMS: atom_id res chain seq x y z
N THR A 1 -16.92 -10.47 -17.67
CA THR A 1 -16.22 -9.37 -18.37
C THR A 1 -16.23 -8.09 -17.55
N ILE A 2 -15.29 -7.23 -17.83
CA ILE A 2 -15.16 -5.90 -17.25
C ILE A 2 -14.94 -4.88 -18.39
N THR A 3 -14.98 -3.59 -18.06
CA THR A 3 -14.72 -2.52 -19.03
C THR A 3 -13.43 -1.78 -18.65
N LEU A 4 -12.98 -0.87 -19.53
CA LEU A 4 -11.83 0.00 -19.25
C LEU A 4 -12.04 0.92 -18.03
N GLU A 5 -13.29 1.16 -17.66
CA GLU A 5 -13.64 1.99 -16.51
C GLU A 5 -13.62 1.21 -15.17
N THR A 6 -13.50 -0.12 -15.21
CA THR A 6 -13.48 -0.95 -14.00
C THR A 6 -12.15 -0.76 -13.29
N PRO A 7 -12.15 -0.31 -12.00
CA PRO A 7 -10.92 -0.23 -11.23
C PRO A 7 -10.24 -1.59 -11.10
N LEU A 8 -8.91 -1.59 -11.03
CA LEU A 8 -8.13 -2.83 -10.96
C LEU A 8 -8.46 -3.66 -9.73
N GLU A 9 -8.70 -3.02 -8.58
CA GLU A 9 -9.09 -3.70 -7.34
C GLU A 9 -10.45 -4.40 -7.46
N ASP A 10 -11.37 -3.84 -8.22
CA ASP A 10 -12.66 -4.49 -8.49
C ASP A 10 -12.49 -5.69 -9.41
N ALA A 11 -11.64 -5.58 -10.42
CA ALA A 11 -11.28 -6.72 -11.27
C ALA A 11 -10.63 -7.83 -10.45
N ALA A 12 -9.68 -7.47 -9.57
CA ALA A 12 -9.01 -8.43 -8.69
C ALA A 12 -9.99 -9.13 -7.75
N ARG A 13 -10.96 -8.38 -7.19
CA ARG A 13 -12.00 -8.95 -6.33
C ARG A 13 -12.87 -9.95 -7.09
N ILE A 14 -13.30 -9.61 -8.30
CA ILE A 14 -14.08 -10.53 -9.15
C ILE A 14 -13.30 -11.81 -9.43
N MET A 15 -12.02 -11.69 -9.76
CA MET A 15 -11.15 -12.83 -10.02
C MET A 15 -11.01 -13.71 -8.78
N ALA A 16 -10.78 -13.13 -7.62
CA ALA A 16 -10.63 -13.85 -6.37
C ALA A 16 -11.93 -14.56 -5.95
N ASP A 17 -13.06 -13.85 -6.00
CA ASP A 17 -14.35 -14.39 -5.58
C ASP A 17 -14.84 -15.52 -6.49
N ASN A 18 -14.50 -15.48 -7.77
CA ASN A 18 -14.88 -16.49 -8.76
C ASN A 18 -13.76 -17.50 -9.07
N LYS A 19 -12.61 -17.37 -8.43
CA LYS A 19 -11.45 -18.27 -8.62
C LYS A 19 -11.04 -18.41 -10.09
N ILE A 20 -10.95 -17.28 -10.78
CA ILE A 20 -10.55 -17.20 -12.19
C ILE A 20 -9.25 -16.43 -12.34
N GLY A 21 -8.42 -16.84 -13.29
CA GLY A 21 -7.08 -16.28 -13.50
C GLY A 21 -7.01 -15.11 -14.47
N GLY A 22 -8.14 -14.71 -15.04
CA GLY A 22 -8.19 -13.59 -15.98
C GLY A 22 -9.61 -13.16 -16.28
N LEU A 23 -9.75 -11.88 -16.74
CA LEU A 23 -11.02 -11.27 -17.11
C LEU A 23 -10.86 -10.56 -18.45
N PRO A 24 -11.72 -10.89 -19.44
CA PRO A 24 -11.76 -10.10 -20.66
C PRO A 24 -12.25 -8.67 -20.39
N VAL A 25 -11.61 -7.71 -21.02
CA VAL A 25 -12.00 -6.31 -21.00
C VAL A 25 -12.72 -6.01 -22.31
N VAL A 26 -13.93 -5.47 -22.20
CA VAL A 26 -14.77 -5.17 -23.37
C VAL A 26 -15.01 -3.67 -23.51
N ASP A 27 -15.23 -3.22 -24.73
CA ASP A 27 -15.66 -1.86 -25.04
C ASP A 27 -17.20 -1.72 -24.95
N ASP A 28 -17.70 -0.53 -25.27
CA ASP A 28 -19.15 -0.23 -25.24
C ASP A 28 -19.97 -1.08 -26.19
N SER A 29 -19.35 -1.63 -27.25
CA SER A 29 -20.01 -2.52 -28.19
C SER A 29 -20.01 -3.98 -27.76
N GLY A 30 -19.33 -4.30 -26.66
CA GLY A 30 -19.14 -5.67 -26.19
C GLY A 30 -17.97 -6.40 -26.83
N ALA A 31 -17.17 -5.71 -27.65
CA ALA A 31 -15.99 -6.31 -28.27
C ALA A 31 -14.84 -6.40 -27.26
N VAL A 32 -14.12 -7.52 -27.26
CA VAL A 32 -12.95 -7.72 -26.39
C VAL A 32 -11.81 -6.83 -26.88
N VAL A 33 -11.32 -5.94 -26.01
CA VAL A 33 -10.22 -5.01 -26.29
C VAL A 33 -8.96 -5.33 -25.47
N GLY A 34 -9.03 -6.27 -24.53
CA GLY A 34 -7.90 -6.67 -23.71
C GLY A 34 -8.27 -7.76 -22.72
N ILE A 35 -7.30 -8.11 -21.89
CA ILE A 35 -7.48 -9.06 -20.80
C ILE A 35 -6.68 -8.60 -19.59
N ILE A 36 -7.24 -8.76 -18.38
CA ILE A 36 -6.53 -8.62 -17.12
C ILE A 36 -6.25 -10.01 -16.57
N THR A 37 -5.01 -10.27 -16.16
CA THR A 37 -4.57 -11.54 -15.61
C THR A 37 -4.11 -11.39 -14.17
N GLU A 38 -3.96 -12.52 -13.47
CA GLU A 38 -3.36 -12.55 -12.12
C GLU A 38 -1.97 -11.92 -12.11
N THR A 39 -1.18 -12.15 -13.16
CA THR A 39 0.16 -11.56 -13.29
C THR A 39 0.08 -10.03 -13.31
N ASP A 40 -0.90 -9.44 -14.00
CA ASP A 40 -1.09 -8.00 -14.02
C ASP A 40 -1.40 -7.46 -12.62
N VAL A 41 -2.25 -8.16 -11.87
CA VAL A 41 -2.59 -7.80 -10.48
C VAL A 41 -1.35 -7.88 -9.59
N PHE A 42 -0.56 -8.95 -9.69
CA PHE A 42 0.67 -9.11 -8.90
C PHE A 42 1.70 -8.05 -9.22
N LYS A 43 1.88 -7.70 -10.50
CA LYS A 43 2.80 -6.63 -10.89
C LYS A 43 2.40 -5.29 -10.30
N THR A 44 1.11 -4.97 -10.33
CA THR A 44 0.59 -3.73 -9.74
C THR A 44 0.79 -3.72 -8.23
N PHE A 45 0.54 -4.83 -7.55
CA PHE A 45 0.77 -4.97 -6.11
C PHE A 45 2.24 -4.71 -5.74
N ILE A 46 3.18 -5.29 -6.49
CA ILE A 46 4.62 -5.07 -6.29
C ILE A 46 4.97 -3.58 -6.43
N GLU A 47 4.43 -2.92 -7.46
CA GLU A 47 4.64 -1.49 -7.69
C GLU A 47 4.08 -0.63 -6.56
N MET A 48 2.84 -0.91 -6.13
CA MET A 48 2.16 -0.15 -5.07
C MET A 48 2.92 -0.20 -3.75
N LEU A 49 3.54 -1.33 -3.42
CA LEU A 49 4.28 -1.51 -2.17
C LEU A 49 5.75 -1.11 -2.27
N GLY A 50 6.20 -0.66 -3.44
CA GLY A 50 7.59 -0.23 -3.63
C GLY A 50 8.60 -1.35 -3.48
N ALA A 51 8.22 -2.60 -3.76
CA ALA A 51 9.08 -3.76 -3.51
C ALA A 51 10.34 -3.78 -4.37
N ARG A 52 10.33 -3.09 -5.52
CA ARG A 52 11.49 -3.01 -6.42
C ARG A 52 12.43 -1.85 -6.08
N LYS A 53 12.06 -0.98 -5.13
CA LYS A 53 12.87 0.17 -4.72
C LYS A 53 13.61 -0.16 -3.44
N PRO A 54 14.93 0.13 -3.35
CA PRO A 54 15.63 -0.02 -2.07
C PRO A 54 15.15 1.02 -1.06
N GLY A 55 15.06 0.62 0.20
CA GLY A 55 14.60 1.51 1.26
C GLY A 55 14.24 0.77 2.53
N VAL A 56 13.62 1.45 3.47
CA VAL A 56 13.18 0.90 4.75
C VAL A 56 11.68 0.67 4.72
N ARG A 57 11.27 -0.56 4.94
CA ARG A 57 9.86 -0.94 5.10
C ARG A 57 9.56 -1.04 6.59
N VAL A 58 8.68 -0.18 7.08
CA VAL A 58 8.30 -0.15 8.48
C VAL A 58 6.79 -0.30 8.64
N THR A 59 6.38 -1.17 9.54
CA THR A 59 4.97 -1.36 9.89
C THR A 59 4.75 -0.86 11.31
N THR A 60 3.68 -0.08 11.51
CA THR A 60 3.36 0.54 12.77
C THR A 60 1.89 0.29 13.13
N LEU A 61 1.60 0.28 14.43
CA LEU A 61 0.23 0.33 14.94
C LEU A 61 -0.04 1.76 15.40
N VAL A 62 -1.08 2.38 14.86
CA VAL A 62 -1.36 3.80 15.04
C VAL A 62 -2.77 3.98 15.61
N THR A 63 -2.94 4.93 16.53
CA THR A 63 -4.26 5.31 17.04
C THR A 63 -5.07 5.96 15.91
N ASP A 64 -6.33 5.54 15.77
CA ASP A 64 -7.25 6.14 14.79
C ASP A 64 -7.69 7.52 15.27
N ARG A 65 -6.94 8.54 14.87
CA ARG A 65 -7.14 9.93 15.25
C ARG A 65 -6.89 10.83 14.05
N LYS A 66 -7.78 11.81 13.88
CA LYS A 66 -7.62 12.81 12.80
C LYS A 66 -6.28 13.53 12.91
N GLY A 67 -5.60 13.68 11.80
CA GLY A 67 -4.32 14.37 11.71
C GLY A 67 -3.10 13.54 12.09
N GLN A 68 -3.27 12.29 12.50
CA GLN A 68 -2.17 11.44 12.92
C GLN A 68 -1.19 11.16 11.77
N LEU A 69 -1.70 10.80 10.60
CA LEU A 69 -0.86 10.59 9.41
C LEU A 69 -0.14 11.87 8.98
N ALA A 70 -0.80 13.02 9.09
CA ALA A 70 -0.17 14.30 8.73
C ALA A 70 1.05 14.59 9.59
N LYS A 71 1.01 14.29 10.89
CA LYS A 71 2.15 14.44 11.80
C LYS A 71 3.29 13.50 11.43
N ILE A 72 2.97 12.22 11.21
CA ILE A 72 3.96 11.19 10.89
C ILE A 72 4.64 11.51 9.56
N THR A 73 3.86 11.76 8.51
CA THR A 73 4.41 12.03 7.18
C THR A 73 5.18 13.35 7.14
N GLY A 74 4.71 14.36 7.88
CA GLY A 74 5.41 15.63 8.02
C GLY A 74 6.77 15.48 8.67
N ASP A 75 6.90 14.69 9.72
CA ASP A 75 8.16 14.45 10.40
C ASP A 75 9.14 13.64 9.55
N ILE A 76 8.64 12.66 8.79
CA ILE A 76 9.47 11.94 7.82
C ILE A 76 10.01 12.89 6.76
N ALA A 77 9.16 13.75 6.22
CA ALA A 77 9.57 14.75 5.22
C ALA A 77 10.58 15.74 5.79
N ALA A 78 10.39 16.22 7.02
CA ALA A 78 11.31 17.14 7.69
C ALA A 78 12.71 16.54 7.89
N ALA A 79 12.81 15.22 8.02
CA ALA A 79 14.07 14.51 8.12
C ALA A 79 14.72 14.20 6.75
N GLY A 80 14.13 14.66 5.67
CA GLY A 80 14.61 14.42 4.30
C GLY A 80 14.13 13.10 3.69
N GLY A 81 13.22 12.41 4.35
CA GLY A 81 12.68 11.14 3.86
C GLY A 81 11.70 11.32 2.71
N ASN A 82 11.73 10.36 1.78
CA ASN A 82 10.76 10.27 0.71
C ASN A 82 9.93 9.00 0.87
N ILE A 83 8.62 9.15 1.03
CA ILE A 83 7.69 8.02 1.18
C ILE A 83 7.33 7.53 -0.22
N VAL A 84 7.69 6.30 -0.52
CA VAL A 84 7.43 5.68 -1.84
C VAL A 84 6.25 4.71 -1.82
N ALA A 85 5.80 4.30 -0.64
CA ALA A 85 4.56 3.55 -0.45
C ALA A 85 3.99 3.81 0.95
N LEU A 86 2.67 3.83 1.04
CA LEU A 86 1.95 3.96 2.30
C LEU A 86 0.67 3.14 2.19
N ILE A 87 0.51 2.16 3.08
CA ILE A 87 -0.65 1.27 3.07
C ILE A 87 -1.27 1.26 4.47
N GLU A 88 -2.57 1.43 4.51
CA GLU A 88 -3.37 1.33 5.73
C GLU A 88 -4.07 -0.03 5.77
N LEU A 89 -3.98 -0.71 6.90
CA LEU A 89 -4.58 -2.03 7.13
C LEU A 89 -5.35 -2.02 8.45
N PRO A 90 -6.35 -2.93 8.63
CA PRO A 90 -7.01 -3.06 9.93
C PRO A 90 -6.02 -3.34 11.05
N GLY A 91 -6.25 -2.71 12.21
CA GLY A 91 -5.44 -2.94 13.39
C GLY A 91 -5.96 -4.07 14.27
N THR A 92 -5.74 -3.95 15.59
CA THR A 92 -6.18 -4.94 16.57
C THR A 92 -7.62 -4.75 17.01
N ASP A 93 -8.14 -3.51 16.94
CA ASP A 93 -9.51 -3.15 17.24
C ASP A 93 -9.89 -1.84 16.51
N PRO A 94 -11.17 -1.37 16.59
CA PRO A 94 -11.59 -0.16 15.87
C PRO A 94 -10.89 1.14 16.30
N SER A 95 -10.18 1.16 17.42
CA SER A 95 -9.49 2.36 17.91
C SER A 95 -8.12 2.58 17.28
N ASN A 96 -7.62 1.60 16.54
CA ASN A 96 -6.31 1.65 15.91
C ASN A 96 -6.32 1.03 14.50
N TYR A 97 -5.23 1.24 13.78
CA TYR A 97 -4.99 0.64 12.48
C TYR A 97 -3.50 0.47 12.25
N GLU A 98 -3.15 -0.42 11.35
CA GLU A 98 -1.77 -0.57 10.92
C GLU A 98 -1.46 0.33 9.75
N VAL A 99 -0.27 0.92 9.75
CA VAL A 99 0.26 1.65 8.59
C VAL A 99 1.63 1.09 8.26
N MET A 100 1.79 0.66 7.02
CA MET A 100 3.08 0.30 6.45
C MET A 100 3.59 1.47 5.62
N PHE A 101 4.83 1.88 5.89
CA PHE A 101 5.54 2.89 5.10
C PHE A 101 6.74 2.23 4.43
N LYS A 102 7.00 2.61 3.19
CA LYS A 102 8.29 2.39 2.55
C LYS A 102 8.95 3.75 2.35
N VAL A 103 10.11 3.95 2.96
CA VAL A 103 10.79 5.25 3.00
C VAL A 103 12.21 5.10 2.49
N ILE A 104 12.61 6.02 1.63
CA ILE A 104 14.00 6.16 1.17
C ILE A 104 14.60 7.44 1.72
N ASP A 105 15.94 7.53 1.70
CA ASP A 105 16.73 8.70 2.11
C ASP A 105 16.74 8.99 3.62
N VAL A 106 16.25 8.06 4.45
CA VAL A 106 16.37 8.12 5.91
C VAL A 106 16.89 6.78 6.41
N PRO A 107 17.96 6.75 7.22
CA PRO A 107 18.47 5.51 7.81
C PRO A 107 17.42 4.85 8.70
N LYS A 108 17.45 3.52 8.74
CA LYS A 108 16.51 2.70 9.51
C LYS A 108 16.33 3.17 10.97
N ASP A 109 17.43 3.35 11.68
CA ASP A 109 17.37 3.72 13.10
C ASP A 109 16.79 5.11 13.33
N GLN A 110 17.09 6.06 12.44
CA GLN A 110 16.53 7.39 12.49
C GLN A 110 15.03 7.37 12.20
N LEU A 111 14.60 6.58 11.21
CA LEU A 111 13.18 6.44 10.87
C LEU A 111 12.37 5.89 12.05
N VAL A 112 12.86 4.87 12.73
CA VAL A 112 12.21 4.32 13.92
C VAL A 112 12.06 5.37 15.00
N LYS A 113 13.10 6.16 15.26
CA LYS A 113 13.05 7.26 16.24
C LYS A 113 12.03 8.34 15.89
N ILE A 114 11.89 8.65 14.60
CA ILE A 114 10.88 9.60 14.13
C ILE A 114 9.47 9.09 14.40
N LEU A 115 9.23 7.80 14.17
CA LEU A 115 7.91 7.19 14.27
C LEU A 115 7.46 6.92 15.70
N GLU A 116 8.36 6.51 16.58
CA GLU A 116 8.03 6.08 17.96
C GLU A 116 7.13 7.05 18.73
N PRO A 117 7.34 8.39 18.70
CA PRO A 117 6.47 9.32 19.44
C PRO A 117 5.03 9.39 18.94
N HIS A 118 4.78 8.95 17.71
CA HIS A 118 3.49 9.12 17.01
C HIS A 118 2.69 7.83 16.88
N VAL A 119 3.26 6.69 17.27
CA VAL A 119 2.63 5.38 17.07
C VAL A 119 2.49 4.66 18.38
N ILE A 120 1.55 3.69 18.44
CA ILE A 120 1.41 2.83 19.61
C ILE A 120 2.66 1.96 19.74
N ARG A 121 3.09 1.36 18.61
CA ARG A 121 4.35 0.61 18.53
C ARG A 121 4.77 0.42 17.06
N VAL A 122 6.05 0.18 16.88
CA VAL A 122 6.62 -0.29 15.61
C VAL A 122 6.59 -1.81 15.65
N THR A 123 5.87 -2.44 14.73
CA THR A 123 5.65 -3.90 14.74
C THR A 123 6.64 -4.65 13.87
N ASP A 124 7.22 -4.00 12.85
CA ASP A 124 8.19 -4.62 11.96
C ASP A 124 9.03 -3.55 11.26
N VAL A 125 10.32 -3.81 11.08
CA VAL A 125 11.23 -2.92 10.35
C VAL A 125 12.16 -3.79 9.50
N ARG A 126 12.19 -3.53 8.19
CA ARG A 126 13.03 -4.25 7.25
C ARG A 126 13.70 -3.32 6.26
N GLU A 127 14.96 -3.58 5.97
CA GLU A 127 15.63 -3.00 4.81
C GLU A 127 15.37 -3.90 3.60
N GLN A 128 15.03 -3.27 2.49
CA GLN A 128 14.75 -4.00 1.24
C GLN A 128 15.62 -3.49 0.10
#